data_d7cb82cf3c66e69512f03781d65f10c6
#
_entry.id   d7cb82cf3c66e69512f03781d65f10c6
#
_cell.length_a   1.000
_cell.length_b   1.000
_cell.length_c   1.000
_cell.angle_alpha   90.00
_cell.angle_beta   90.00
_cell.angle_gamma   90.00
#
_symmetry.space_group_name_H-M   'P 1'
#
loop_
_entity.id
_entity.type
_entity.pdbx_description
1 polymer ?
#
loop_
_entity_poly.entity_id
_entity_poly.type
_entity_poly.pdbx_seq_one_letter_code
_entity_poly.pdbx_strand_id
1 'polypeptide(L)'
;NTEVLGCSLEENNVMHYETKTYGVIEGELCGDYQQKNTNTVLNAVNQLRELGLINDVDCVTAGFANVCEATGLLGRWQTLCKAPLTICDTGHNVAGWEYLSQQIARQNCKTKRIVFGMVDDKDVRHVMAMLPKDAVYYYCKATTHRAITEDKIQKIGEECGLHGTCYSSVEAAYK
;
A
#
# COMPACT_ATOMS: atom_id res chain seq x y z
N ASN A 1 -5.60 22.52 1.92
CA ASN A 1 -6.68 22.53 2.93
C ASN A 1 -6.79 21.14 3.58
N THR A 2 -7.15 21.09 4.87
CA THR A 2 -7.44 19.84 5.57
C THR A 2 -8.92 19.52 5.38
N GLU A 3 -9.22 18.45 4.66
CA GLU A 3 -10.58 17.92 4.46
C GLU A 3 -10.82 16.69 5.34
N VAL A 4 -9.82 15.80 5.47
CA VAL A 4 -9.85 14.65 6.38
C VAL A 4 -9.38 15.08 7.75
N LEU A 5 -10.25 14.93 8.77
CA LEU A 5 -10.01 15.29 10.17
C LEU A 5 -9.40 14.14 10.96
N GLY A 6 -9.80 12.91 10.66
CA GLY A 6 -9.33 11.69 11.30
C GLY A 6 -9.57 10.47 10.42
N CYS A 7 -8.92 9.36 10.75
CA CYS A 7 -9.19 8.07 10.11
C CYS A 7 -8.95 6.92 11.08
N SER A 8 -9.70 5.84 10.92
CA SER A 8 -9.52 4.55 11.61
C SER A 8 -9.64 3.39 10.63
N LEU A 9 -8.91 2.31 10.88
CA LEU A 9 -9.07 1.04 10.17
C LEU A 9 -9.92 0.12 11.04
N GLU A 10 -11.04 -0.32 10.51
CA GLU A 10 -11.97 -1.22 11.17
C GLU A 10 -11.55 -2.70 11.01
N GLU A 11 -12.08 -3.59 11.86
CA GLU A 11 -11.76 -5.03 11.85
C GLU A 11 -12.10 -5.73 10.52
N ASN A 12 -13.07 -5.19 9.78
CA ASN A 12 -13.49 -5.69 8.47
C ASN A 12 -12.59 -5.23 7.31
N ASN A 13 -11.47 -4.54 7.59
CA ASN A 13 -10.60 -3.90 6.60
C ASN A 13 -11.31 -2.81 5.77
N VAL A 14 -12.09 -1.97 6.42
CA VAL A 14 -12.65 -0.75 5.85
C VAL A 14 -12.04 0.44 6.59
N MET A 15 -11.59 1.43 5.84
CA MET A 15 -11.13 2.70 6.42
C MET A 15 -12.31 3.62 6.63
N HIS A 16 -12.45 4.16 7.84
CA HIS A 16 -13.38 5.25 8.13
C HIS A 16 -12.63 6.57 8.14
N TYR A 17 -13.10 7.54 7.36
CA TYR A 17 -12.56 8.90 7.31
C TYR A 17 -13.59 9.88 7.84
N GLU A 18 -13.25 10.58 8.92
CA GLU A 18 -14.00 11.74 9.37
C GLU A 18 -13.63 12.93 8.48
N THR A 19 -14.61 13.54 7.83
CA THR A 19 -14.39 14.64 6.88
C THR A 19 -15.18 15.88 7.23
N LYS A 20 -14.71 17.04 6.76
CA LYS A 20 -15.42 18.32 6.96
C LYS A 20 -16.71 18.42 6.16
N THR A 21 -16.64 17.99 4.89
CA THR A 21 -17.71 18.25 3.91
C THR A 21 -18.68 17.07 3.78
N TYR A 22 -18.18 15.84 3.94
CA TYR A 22 -18.92 14.61 3.60
C TYR A 22 -19.33 13.78 4.83
N GLY A 23 -19.07 14.26 6.06
CA GLY A 23 -19.28 13.47 7.26
C GLY A 23 -18.28 12.30 7.35
N VAL A 24 -18.74 11.15 7.82
CA VAL A 24 -17.93 9.91 7.83
C VAL A 24 -18.11 9.19 6.50
N ILE A 25 -17.00 8.93 5.82
CA ILE A 25 -16.97 8.13 4.59
C ILE A 25 -16.18 6.84 4.81
N GLU A 26 -16.67 5.75 4.22
CA GLU A 26 -16.00 4.47 4.16
C GLU A 26 -15.06 4.42 2.95
N GLY A 27 -13.87 3.84 3.13
CA GLY A 27 -12.88 3.67 2.08
C GLY A 27 -12.37 2.24 2.01
N GLU A 28 -12.41 1.66 0.83
CA GLU A 28 -11.97 0.28 0.57
C GLU A 28 -10.45 0.10 0.62
N LEU A 29 -9.67 1.18 0.45
CA LEU A 29 -8.20 1.12 0.42
C LEU A 29 -7.60 1.29 1.83
N CYS A 30 -6.93 0.26 2.34
CA CYS A 30 -6.54 0.12 3.76
C CYS A 30 -5.09 0.52 4.09
N GLY A 31 -4.32 1.09 3.17
CA GLY A 31 -2.96 1.58 3.45
C GLY A 31 -2.97 2.84 4.33
N ASP A 32 -2.12 2.92 5.34
CA ASP A 32 -2.02 4.10 6.23
C ASP A 32 -1.76 5.41 5.47
N TYR A 33 -1.05 5.34 4.35
CA TYR A 33 -0.81 6.49 3.47
C TYR A 33 -2.08 7.01 2.78
N GLN A 34 -3.17 6.24 2.80
CA GLN A 34 -4.43 6.63 2.17
C GLN A 34 -5.11 7.83 2.84
N GLN A 35 -4.84 8.11 4.10
CA GLN A 35 -5.33 9.34 4.73
C GLN A 35 -4.92 10.59 3.94
N LYS A 36 -3.65 10.68 3.53
CA LYS A 36 -3.15 11.81 2.73
C LYS A 36 -3.73 11.82 1.32
N ASN A 37 -3.82 10.63 0.71
CA ASN A 37 -4.40 10.50 -0.62
C ASN A 37 -5.88 10.91 -0.62
N THR A 38 -6.66 10.40 0.34
CA THR A 38 -8.07 10.75 0.52
C THR A 38 -8.25 12.25 0.72
N ASN A 39 -7.42 12.86 1.58
CA ASN A 39 -7.46 14.32 1.76
C ASN A 39 -7.21 15.07 0.44
N THR A 40 -6.27 14.62 -0.38
CA THR A 40 -5.97 15.22 -1.68
C THR A 40 -7.13 15.05 -2.66
N VAL A 41 -7.69 13.83 -2.74
CA VAL A 41 -8.82 13.52 -3.63
C VAL A 41 -10.04 14.34 -3.24
N LEU A 42 -10.40 14.43 -1.95
CA LEU A 42 -11.56 15.20 -1.50
C LEU A 42 -11.39 16.70 -1.78
N ASN A 43 -10.19 17.25 -1.60
CA ASN A 43 -9.95 18.64 -2.00
C ASN A 43 -10.11 18.85 -3.52
N ALA A 44 -9.66 17.91 -4.35
CA ALA A 44 -9.88 17.97 -5.80
C ALA A 44 -11.37 17.85 -6.15
N VAL A 45 -12.10 16.94 -5.50
CA VAL A 45 -13.56 16.79 -5.67
C VAL A 45 -14.29 18.07 -5.29
N ASN A 46 -13.91 18.74 -4.19
CA ASN A 46 -14.50 20.01 -3.80
C ASN A 46 -14.33 21.08 -4.90
N GLN A 47 -13.15 21.17 -5.50
CA GLN A 47 -12.93 22.08 -6.64
C GLN A 47 -13.80 21.72 -7.85
N LEU A 48 -13.92 20.43 -8.18
CA LEU A 48 -14.80 20.00 -9.28
C LEU A 48 -16.27 20.29 -9.00
N ARG A 49 -16.71 20.23 -7.75
CA ARG A 49 -18.06 20.62 -7.32
C ARG A 49 -18.29 22.14 -7.45
N GLU A 50 -17.33 22.95 -7.03
CA GLU A 50 -17.40 24.42 -7.20
C GLU A 50 -17.50 24.81 -8.68
N LEU A 51 -16.88 24.03 -9.57
CA LEU A 51 -16.98 24.21 -11.03
C LEU A 51 -18.28 23.62 -11.64
N GLY A 52 -19.14 23.00 -10.84
CA GLY A 52 -20.39 22.39 -11.30
C GLY A 52 -20.21 21.10 -12.11
N LEU A 53 -19.03 20.47 -12.04
CA LEU A 53 -18.73 19.22 -12.75
C LEU A 53 -19.18 17.97 -11.97
N ILE A 54 -19.30 18.07 -10.66
CA ILE A 54 -19.84 17.02 -9.77
C ILE A 54 -20.95 17.63 -8.94
N ASN A 55 -22.17 17.14 -9.12
CA ASN A 55 -23.36 17.69 -8.42
C ASN A 55 -23.90 16.73 -7.34
N ASP A 56 -23.62 15.44 -7.45
CA ASP A 56 -24.10 14.42 -6.54
C ASP A 56 -23.01 14.06 -5.51
N VAL A 57 -23.32 14.19 -4.22
CA VAL A 57 -22.45 13.82 -3.10
C VAL A 57 -22.39 12.31 -2.91
N ASP A 58 -23.47 11.60 -3.20
CA ASP A 58 -23.55 10.15 -3.02
C ASP A 58 -22.59 9.42 -3.95
N CYS A 59 -22.29 9.97 -5.12
CA CYS A 59 -21.28 9.40 -6.02
C CYS A 59 -19.85 9.46 -5.43
N VAL A 60 -19.57 10.43 -4.57
CA VAL A 60 -18.26 10.55 -3.90
C VAL A 60 -18.10 9.45 -2.86
N THR A 61 -19.09 9.26 -1.99
CA THR A 61 -19.06 8.23 -0.95
C THR A 61 -19.05 6.83 -1.55
N ALA A 62 -19.86 6.58 -2.58
CA ALA A 62 -19.89 5.32 -3.31
C ALA A 62 -18.54 5.02 -4.00
N GLY A 63 -17.88 6.04 -4.56
CA GLY A 63 -16.58 5.92 -5.20
C GLY A 63 -15.47 5.51 -4.22
N PHE A 64 -15.49 6.02 -2.99
CA PHE A 64 -14.53 5.60 -1.95
C PHE A 64 -14.80 4.17 -1.45
N ALA A 65 -16.06 3.80 -1.29
CA ALA A 65 -16.46 2.49 -0.78
C ALA A 65 -16.22 1.34 -1.78
N ASN A 66 -16.19 1.62 -3.10
CA ASN A 66 -16.17 0.60 -4.15
C ASN A 66 -15.07 0.85 -5.19
N VAL A 67 -13.96 1.45 -4.81
CA VAL A 67 -12.91 1.87 -5.77
C VAL A 67 -12.28 0.68 -6.51
N CYS A 68 -12.04 -0.46 -5.84
CA CYS A 68 -11.41 -1.62 -6.45
C CYS A 68 -12.36 -2.28 -7.47
N GLU A 69 -13.62 -2.47 -7.13
CA GLU A 69 -14.62 -3.04 -8.03
C GLU A 69 -14.87 -2.14 -9.24
N ALA A 70 -15.06 -0.83 -8.99
CA ALA A 70 -15.38 0.14 -10.03
C ALA A 70 -14.23 0.41 -11.01
N THR A 71 -12.96 0.29 -10.57
CA THR A 71 -11.80 0.71 -11.37
C THR A 71 -10.80 -0.41 -11.67
N GLY A 72 -10.89 -1.55 -10.99
CA GLY A 72 -9.88 -2.61 -11.04
C GLY A 72 -8.57 -2.25 -10.33
N LEU A 73 -8.55 -1.23 -9.47
CA LEU A 73 -7.36 -0.84 -8.71
C LEU A 73 -7.01 -1.93 -7.69
N LEU A 74 -5.81 -2.47 -7.78
CA LEU A 74 -5.31 -3.53 -6.91
C LEU A 74 -4.00 -3.12 -6.21
N GLY A 75 -3.63 -3.87 -5.14
CA GLY A 75 -2.34 -3.72 -4.48
C GLY A 75 -2.19 -2.43 -3.67
N ARG A 76 -3.19 -2.06 -2.89
CA ARG A 76 -3.14 -0.98 -1.90
C ARG A 76 -3.50 -1.52 -0.52
N TRP A 77 -2.52 -2.16 0.13
CA TRP A 77 -2.69 -2.93 1.37
C TRP A 77 -3.82 -3.96 1.26
N GLN A 78 -3.87 -4.60 0.10
CA GLN A 78 -4.95 -5.52 -0.28
C GLN A 78 -4.79 -6.86 0.41
N THR A 79 -5.82 -7.29 1.14
CA THR A 79 -5.88 -8.65 1.69
C THR A 79 -6.22 -9.66 0.60
N LEU A 80 -5.26 -10.51 0.25
CA LEU A 80 -5.44 -11.60 -0.73
C LEU A 80 -6.00 -12.86 -0.08
N CYS A 81 -5.61 -13.14 1.18
CA CYS A 81 -6.05 -14.31 1.95
C CYS A 81 -6.10 -13.95 3.43
N LYS A 82 -7.11 -14.47 4.15
CA LYS A 82 -7.26 -14.23 5.60
C LYS A 82 -6.52 -15.26 6.46
N ALA A 83 -6.31 -16.46 5.95
CA ALA A 83 -5.63 -17.53 6.69
C ALA A 83 -4.80 -18.45 5.74
N PRO A 84 -3.47 -18.33 5.72
CA PRO A 84 -2.68 -17.31 6.43
C PRO A 84 -2.96 -15.90 5.92
N LEU A 85 -2.85 -14.90 6.80
CA LEU A 85 -3.01 -13.51 6.38
C LEU A 85 -1.95 -13.18 5.31
N THR A 86 -2.43 -12.84 4.13
CA THR A 86 -1.61 -12.48 2.98
C THR A 86 -2.05 -11.13 2.45
N ILE A 87 -1.12 -10.18 2.42
CA ILE A 87 -1.36 -8.80 2.01
C ILE A 87 -0.48 -8.47 0.81
N CYS A 88 -1.04 -7.76 -0.16
CA CYS A 88 -0.33 -7.23 -1.32
C CYS A 88 -0.34 -5.70 -1.30
N ASP A 89 0.83 -5.11 -1.54
CA ASP A 89 0.95 -3.67 -1.78
C ASP A 89 1.95 -3.41 -2.91
N THR A 90 1.67 -2.41 -3.73
CA THR A 90 2.51 -1.98 -4.85
C THR A 90 3.34 -0.74 -4.51
N GLY A 91 3.62 -0.50 -3.24
CA GLY A 91 4.49 0.58 -2.77
C GLY A 91 5.84 0.57 -3.49
N HIS A 92 6.21 1.71 -4.08
CA HIS A 92 7.38 1.79 -4.96
C HIS A 92 8.23 3.05 -4.75
N ASN A 93 7.90 3.87 -3.76
CA ASN A 93 8.65 5.09 -3.43
C ASN A 93 8.88 5.22 -1.93
N VAL A 94 9.91 5.98 -1.56
CA VAL A 94 10.35 6.17 -0.16
C VAL A 94 9.20 6.67 0.72
N ALA A 95 8.46 7.69 0.28
CA ALA A 95 7.37 8.28 1.06
C ALA A 95 6.23 7.28 1.36
N GLY A 96 5.92 6.36 0.44
CA GLY A 96 4.97 5.27 0.68
C GLY A 96 5.53 4.24 1.66
N TRP A 97 6.82 3.92 1.55
CA TRP A 97 7.47 2.94 2.43
C TRP A 97 7.65 3.42 3.87
N GLU A 98 7.70 4.73 4.14
CA GLU A 98 7.64 5.27 5.51
C GLU A 98 6.37 4.82 6.25
N TYR A 99 5.24 4.72 5.55
CA TYR A 99 3.96 4.21 6.11
C TYR A 99 3.92 2.68 6.10
N LEU A 100 4.24 2.06 4.96
CA LEU A 100 4.18 0.61 4.80
C LEU A 100 5.06 -0.13 5.79
N SER A 101 6.28 0.33 6.03
CA SER A 101 7.20 -0.30 6.99
C SER A 101 6.64 -0.29 8.41
N GLN A 102 6.01 0.81 8.83
CA GLN A 102 5.34 0.91 10.13
C GLN A 102 4.09 0.03 10.19
N GLN A 103 3.30 -0.01 9.13
CA GLN A 103 2.11 -0.84 9.05
C GLN A 103 2.47 -2.33 9.08
N ILE A 104 3.55 -2.76 8.39
CA ILE A 104 4.11 -4.11 8.47
C ILE A 104 4.61 -4.42 9.89
N ALA A 105 5.34 -3.49 10.51
CA ALA A 105 5.88 -3.69 11.86
C ALA A 105 4.78 -3.94 12.91
N ARG A 106 3.63 -3.27 12.79
CA ARG A 106 2.48 -3.42 13.68
C ARG A 106 1.69 -4.73 13.49
N GLN A 107 1.96 -5.50 12.43
CA GLN A 107 1.27 -6.78 12.24
C GLN A 107 1.67 -7.78 13.31
N ASN A 108 0.72 -8.21 14.11
CA ASN A 108 0.93 -9.21 15.15
C ASN A 108 0.87 -10.61 14.54
N CYS A 109 2.02 -11.22 14.29
CA CYS A 109 2.13 -12.56 13.73
C CYS A 109 3.39 -13.27 14.25
N LYS A 110 3.38 -14.59 14.23
CA LYS A 110 4.52 -15.42 14.68
C LYS A 110 5.75 -15.24 13.77
N THR A 111 5.53 -15.12 12.48
CA THR A 111 6.60 -14.96 11.48
C THR A 111 6.11 -14.08 10.35
N LYS A 112 6.83 -12.99 10.08
CA LYS A 112 6.63 -12.17 8.90
C LYS A 112 7.39 -12.76 7.72
N ARG A 113 6.73 -13.00 6.61
CA ARG A 113 7.32 -13.40 5.33
C ARG A 113 7.06 -12.33 4.29
N ILE A 114 8.10 -11.83 3.66
CA ILE A 114 8.01 -10.70 2.74
C ILE A 114 8.57 -11.11 1.37
N VAL A 115 7.70 -11.25 0.38
CA VAL A 115 8.08 -11.36 -1.03
C VAL A 115 8.36 -9.95 -1.53
N PHE A 116 9.61 -9.71 -1.96
CA PHE A 116 10.05 -8.36 -2.29
C PHE A 116 10.75 -8.30 -3.65
N GLY A 117 10.30 -7.38 -4.48
CA GLY A 117 10.92 -7.02 -5.75
C GLY A 117 10.68 -5.54 -6.05
N MET A 118 11.59 -4.89 -6.77
CA MET A 118 11.52 -3.45 -7.04
C MET A 118 12.12 -3.10 -8.40
N VAL A 119 11.79 -1.91 -8.91
CA VAL A 119 12.36 -1.36 -10.15
C VAL A 119 13.64 -0.55 -9.86
N ASP A 120 14.57 -0.50 -10.85
CA ASP A 120 15.92 0.06 -10.68
C ASP A 120 15.96 1.60 -10.71
N ASP A 121 14.84 2.27 -10.97
CA ASP A 121 14.73 3.73 -11.02
C ASP A 121 14.34 4.36 -9.67
N LYS A 122 14.40 3.61 -8.58
CA LYS A 122 14.01 4.03 -7.23
C LYS A 122 15.16 3.90 -6.23
N ASP A 123 15.07 4.61 -5.12
CA ASP A 123 16.03 4.49 -4.02
C ASP A 123 15.76 3.20 -3.21
N VAL A 124 16.15 2.07 -3.80
CA VAL A 124 15.94 0.73 -3.24
C VAL A 124 16.64 0.57 -1.90
N ARG A 125 17.85 1.10 -1.76
CA ARG A 125 18.61 0.99 -0.51
C ARG A 125 17.91 1.70 0.65
N HIS A 126 17.38 2.89 0.41
CA HIS A 126 16.62 3.63 1.41
C HIS A 126 15.34 2.89 1.81
N VAL A 127 14.60 2.36 0.83
CA VAL A 127 13.40 1.55 1.09
C VAL A 127 13.77 0.31 1.92
N MET A 128 14.79 -0.45 1.54
CA MET A 128 15.19 -1.67 2.24
C MET A 128 15.69 -1.39 3.66
N ALA A 129 16.32 -0.25 3.91
CA ALA A 129 16.74 0.15 5.25
C ALA A 129 15.58 0.34 6.23
N MET A 130 14.37 0.64 5.72
CA MET A 130 13.15 0.79 6.54
C MET A 130 12.43 -0.52 6.83
N LEU A 131 12.77 -1.61 6.13
CA LEU A 131 12.09 -2.89 6.26
C LEU A 131 12.42 -3.61 7.57
N PRO A 132 11.48 -4.41 8.15
CA PRO A 132 11.68 -5.11 9.41
C PRO A 132 12.77 -6.17 9.29
N LYS A 133 13.74 -6.15 10.23
CA LYS A 133 14.86 -7.11 10.26
C LYS A 133 14.48 -8.48 10.83
N ASP A 134 13.33 -8.56 11.50
CA ASP A 134 12.77 -9.79 12.09
C ASP A 134 11.89 -10.60 11.11
N ALA A 135 11.93 -10.25 9.82
CA ALA A 135 11.18 -10.93 8.76
C ALA A 135 12.08 -11.87 7.94
N VAL A 136 11.47 -12.85 7.28
CA VAL A 136 12.10 -13.72 6.27
C VAL A 136 11.79 -13.16 4.89
N TYR A 137 12.85 -12.92 4.09
CA TYR A 137 12.72 -12.30 2.77
C TYR A 137 12.81 -13.31 1.65
N TYR A 138 11.97 -13.11 0.63
CA TYR A 138 11.89 -13.86 -0.61
C TYR A 138 12.10 -12.86 -1.73
N TYR A 139 13.34 -12.75 -2.22
CA TYR A 139 13.70 -11.76 -3.24
C TYR A 139 13.33 -12.27 -4.61
N CYS A 140 12.61 -11.48 -5.39
CA CYS A 140 12.20 -11.86 -6.72
C CYS A 140 12.31 -10.69 -7.70
N LYS A 141 12.38 -11.03 -8.99
CA LYS A 141 12.32 -10.07 -10.08
C LYS A 141 10.88 -9.92 -10.56
N ALA A 142 10.39 -8.68 -10.65
CA ALA A 142 9.12 -8.41 -11.30
C ALA A 142 9.21 -8.64 -12.82
N THR A 143 8.07 -8.88 -13.47
CA THR A 143 8.01 -9.18 -14.92
C THR A 143 8.30 -7.99 -15.83
N THR A 144 8.56 -6.81 -15.29
CA THR A 144 8.93 -5.61 -16.05
C THR A 144 10.42 -5.58 -16.40
N HIS A 145 10.76 -5.03 -17.57
CA HIS A 145 12.15 -4.87 -18.01
C HIS A 145 12.99 -3.94 -17.11
N ARG A 146 12.36 -3.04 -16.34
CA ARG A 146 13.02 -2.14 -15.38
C ARG A 146 13.26 -2.78 -14.01
N ALA A 147 12.84 -4.02 -13.80
CA ALA A 147 13.00 -4.67 -12.50
C ALA A 147 14.47 -4.96 -12.19
N ILE A 148 14.85 -4.74 -10.96
CA ILE A 148 16.15 -5.18 -10.43
C ILE A 148 16.17 -6.71 -10.42
N THR A 149 17.33 -7.30 -10.73
CA THR A 149 17.50 -8.75 -10.63
C THR A 149 17.45 -9.19 -9.17
N GLU A 150 16.96 -10.39 -8.94
CA GLU A 150 16.81 -11.00 -7.61
C GLU A 150 18.14 -11.03 -6.85
N ASP A 151 19.27 -11.35 -7.51
CA ASP A 151 20.60 -11.36 -6.89
C ASP A 151 21.07 -9.97 -6.45
N LYS A 152 20.82 -8.93 -7.29
CA LYS A 152 21.19 -7.55 -6.96
C LYS A 152 20.37 -7.05 -5.77
N ILE A 153 19.08 -7.35 -5.75
CA ILE A 153 18.20 -6.91 -4.65
C ILE A 153 18.51 -7.66 -3.36
N GLN A 154 18.83 -8.97 -3.41
CA GLN A 154 19.30 -9.74 -2.26
C GLN A 154 20.56 -9.12 -1.66
N LYS A 155 21.56 -8.81 -2.48
CA LYS A 155 22.80 -8.19 -2.02
C LYS A 155 22.56 -6.87 -1.29
N ILE A 156 21.69 -6.01 -1.82
CA ILE A 156 21.29 -4.76 -1.14
C ILE A 156 20.59 -5.07 0.19
N GLY A 157 19.73 -6.10 0.22
CA GLY A 157 19.05 -6.54 1.42
C GLY A 157 20.01 -6.99 2.51
N GLU A 158 20.98 -7.83 2.16
CA GLU A 158 22.02 -8.30 3.10
C GLU A 158 22.83 -7.14 3.68
N GLU A 159 23.20 -6.15 2.86
CA GLU A 159 23.86 -4.93 3.33
C GLU A 159 22.99 -4.09 4.27
N CYS A 160 21.66 -4.20 4.17
CA CYS A 160 20.67 -3.59 5.08
C CYS A 160 20.34 -4.48 6.30
N GLY A 161 20.91 -5.68 6.40
CA GLY A 161 20.64 -6.64 7.48
C GLY A 161 19.32 -7.40 7.30
N LEU A 162 18.84 -7.55 6.06
CA LEU A 162 17.65 -8.31 5.70
C LEU A 162 18.10 -9.66 5.13
N HIS A 163 17.64 -10.76 5.74
CA HIS A 163 18.07 -12.11 5.35
C HIS A 163 16.99 -12.84 4.56
N GLY A 164 17.37 -13.40 3.42
CA GLY A 164 16.42 -14.09 2.55
C GLY A 164 17.06 -14.83 1.38
N THR A 165 16.21 -15.41 0.53
CA THR A 165 16.57 -16.25 -0.60
C THR A 165 16.01 -15.65 -1.91
N CYS A 166 16.73 -15.87 -3.03
CA CYS A 166 16.29 -15.46 -4.36
C CYS A 166 15.34 -16.47 -4.99
N TYR A 167 14.38 -15.96 -5.74
CA TYR A 167 13.41 -16.73 -6.51
C TYR A 167 13.27 -16.14 -7.92
N SER A 168 13.08 -17.00 -8.91
CA SER A 168 12.99 -16.60 -10.31
C SER A 168 11.72 -15.80 -10.65
N SER A 169 10.71 -15.86 -9.79
CA SER A 169 9.44 -15.12 -9.96
C SER A 169 8.70 -14.94 -8.64
N VAL A 170 7.74 -14.03 -8.62
CA VAL A 170 6.81 -13.86 -7.49
C VAL A 170 6.04 -15.15 -7.20
N GLU A 171 5.62 -15.86 -8.24
CA GLU A 171 4.91 -17.14 -8.12
C GLU A 171 5.76 -18.21 -7.42
N ALA A 172 7.05 -18.31 -7.80
CA ALA A 172 7.98 -19.25 -7.18
C ALA A 172 8.28 -18.90 -5.72
N ALA A 173 8.30 -17.62 -5.40
CA ALA A 173 8.51 -17.13 -4.03
C ALA A 173 7.29 -17.32 -3.12
N TYR A 174 6.09 -17.38 -3.69
CA TYR A 174 4.82 -17.51 -2.95
C TYR A 174 4.45 -18.98 -2.64
N LYS A 175 4.90 -19.95 -3.45
CA LYS A 175 4.69 -21.40 -3.23
C LYS A 175 5.57 -21.94 -2.12
#